data_7d16c2542553987fcbaab70361fdddc1
#
_entry.id   7d16c2542553987fcbaab70361fdddc1
#
_cell.length_a   1.000
_cell.length_b   1.000
_cell.length_c   1.000
_cell.angle_alpha   90.00
_cell.angle_beta   90.00
_cell.angle_gamma   90.00
#
_symmetry.space_group_name_H-M   'P 1'
#
loop_
_entity.id
_entity.type
_entity.pdbx_description
1 polymer ?
#
loop_
_entity_poly.entity_id
_entity_poly.type
_entity_poly.pdbx_seq_one_letter_code
_entity_poly.pdbx_strand_id
1 'polypeptide(L)'
;TVIHSGRQIYYGLIHDAKKYFDKMGYECPPRQVTAEFLTAITDPNGFHQIKPGYEHKVPRTAEEFETYWLNSPEFTQLKQDIQDYKEQTNVNEVESLYKKSMADEKSKYARKKSYYTVSFWEQVRLCTQRGFQRIYGDKSATITNIVAAIVQSFVSGSLYYNTPSSTSGAFSRGGVLYFCLLYYSLMGLANISFEHRPILQKHKGYSLYHPAAEAMASTISGFPFRMLGLTCFLIIIYFLSGLNRTAHSFFIVYLFLTMCSEAINGLFEMVSAGCDNISQANSISGILMLSISMYSTYMIQLPSMHPWFKWISYILPIRYAFESMLNAEFHGRHMSCGGTLVPSGPGYTNITDANRVCAFVGSKPGQSWVLGDDYLNLTFQYKYKDTWRNFGIMWC
;
A
#
# COMPACT_ATOMS: atom_id res chain seq x y z
N THR A 1 -4.41 -0.56 41.02
CA THR A 1 -3.53 0.57 41.37
C THR A 1 -4.34 1.86 41.25
N VAL A 2 -4.24 2.75 42.24
CA VAL A 2 -4.75 4.14 42.16
C VAL A 2 -3.55 5.08 42.17
N ILE A 3 -3.55 6.02 41.19
CA ILE A 3 -2.45 6.97 41.02
C ILE A 3 -3.04 8.38 41.03
N HIS A 4 -2.42 9.28 41.77
CA HIS A 4 -2.77 10.70 41.81
C HIS A 4 -1.54 11.56 41.53
N SER A 5 -1.61 12.40 40.49
CA SER A 5 -0.51 13.28 40.06
C SER A 5 0.86 12.57 39.95
N GLY A 6 0.86 11.35 39.35
CA GLY A 6 2.06 10.55 39.16
C GLY A 6 2.54 9.77 40.39
N ARG A 7 1.87 9.90 41.55
CA ARG A 7 2.19 9.21 42.80
C ARG A 7 1.24 8.05 43.04
N GLN A 8 1.75 6.92 43.49
CA GLN A 8 0.92 5.76 43.84
C GLN A 8 0.33 5.95 45.23
N ILE A 9 -0.99 5.90 45.31
CA ILE A 9 -1.75 6.12 46.57
C ILE A 9 -2.45 4.86 47.09
N TYR A 10 -2.57 3.82 46.24
CA TYR A 10 -3.02 2.49 46.59
C TYR A 10 -2.61 1.44 45.59
N TYR A 11 -2.26 0.26 46.08
CA TYR A 11 -2.09 -0.96 45.29
C TYR A 11 -2.64 -2.16 46.06
N GLY A 12 -3.51 -2.94 45.44
CA GLY A 12 -4.08 -4.12 46.00
C GLY A 12 -5.35 -4.59 45.28
N LEU A 13 -6.07 -5.49 45.92
CA LEU A 13 -7.33 -6.00 45.39
C LEU A 13 -8.41 -4.91 45.37
N ILE A 14 -9.22 -4.90 44.30
CA ILE A 14 -10.27 -3.89 44.10
C ILE A 14 -11.32 -3.89 45.24
N HIS A 15 -11.57 -5.06 45.79
CA HIS A 15 -12.53 -5.20 46.93
C HIS A 15 -12.03 -4.54 48.22
N ASP A 16 -10.73 -4.46 48.40
CA ASP A 16 -10.12 -3.87 49.58
C ASP A 16 -9.85 -2.38 49.40
N ALA A 17 -9.77 -1.91 48.15
CA ALA A 17 -9.60 -0.49 47.87
C ALA A 17 -10.68 0.39 48.55
N LYS A 18 -11.94 -0.01 48.44
CA LYS A 18 -13.03 0.72 49.09
C LYS A 18 -12.85 0.78 50.60
N LYS A 19 -12.50 -0.33 51.25
CA LYS A 19 -12.25 -0.39 52.71
C LYS A 19 -11.04 0.45 53.12
N TYR A 20 -10.01 0.50 52.30
CA TYR A 20 -8.81 1.31 52.53
C TYR A 20 -9.13 2.80 52.59
N PHE A 21 -9.86 3.33 51.60
CA PHE A 21 -10.25 4.73 51.58
C PHE A 21 -11.34 5.04 52.62
N ASP A 22 -12.17 4.05 52.94
CA ASP A 22 -13.15 4.17 54.03
C ASP A 22 -12.47 4.31 55.41
N LYS A 23 -11.39 3.59 55.67
CA LYS A 23 -10.54 3.75 56.86
C LYS A 23 -9.85 5.12 56.91
N MET A 24 -9.46 5.64 55.75
CA MET A 24 -8.85 6.95 55.62
C MET A 24 -9.82 8.08 55.97
N GLY A 25 -11.12 7.85 55.88
CA GLY A 25 -12.18 8.81 56.23
C GLY A 25 -13.07 9.22 55.03
N TYR A 26 -12.86 8.63 53.86
CA TYR A 26 -13.74 8.83 52.74
C TYR A 26 -14.93 7.87 52.78
N GLU A 27 -16.10 8.35 52.45
CA GLU A 27 -17.32 7.53 52.41
C GLU A 27 -17.79 7.35 50.96
N CYS A 28 -18.01 6.11 50.56
CA CYS A 28 -18.54 5.81 49.24
C CYS A 28 -20.07 5.83 49.25
N PRO A 29 -20.70 6.72 48.48
CA PRO A 29 -22.18 6.76 48.41
C PRO A 29 -22.76 5.41 47.96
N PRO A 30 -23.96 5.03 48.48
CA PRO A 30 -24.55 3.70 48.24
C PRO A 30 -24.80 3.38 46.76
N ARG A 31 -24.93 4.40 45.90
CA ARG A 31 -25.22 4.27 44.46
C ARG A 31 -24.00 4.45 43.57
N GLN A 32 -22.82 4.76 44.12
CA GLN A 32 -21.62 4.99 43.37
C GLN A 32 -20.82 3.70 43.14
N VAL A 33 -20.38 3.50 41.90
CA VAL A 33 -19.54 2.35 41.56
C VAL A 33 -18.14 2.56 42.14
N THR A 34 -17.48 1.48 42.58
CA THR A 34 -16.14 1.55 43.19
C THR A 34 -15.12 2.28 42.33
N ALA A 35 -15.12 2.05 40.99
CA ALA A 35 -14.20 2.72 40.10
C ALA A 35 -14.42 4.24 40.04
N GLU A 36 -15.68 4.67 40.01
CA GLU A 36 -16.04 6.09 40.02
C GLU A 36 -15.67 6.75 41.35
N PHE A 37 -15.92 6.06 42.48
CA PHE A 37 -15.51 6.52 43.80
C PHE A 37 -13.98 6.74 43.87
N LEU A 38 -13.18 5.78 43.38
CA LEU A 38 -11.72 5.87 43.39
C LEU A 38 -11.18 6.99 42.50
N THR A 39 -11.83 7.26 41.37
CA THR A 39 -11.46 8.39 40.51
C THR A 39 -11.89 9.72 41.12
N ALA A 40 -13.06 9.78 41.73
CA ALA A 40 -13.55 11.01 42.40
C ALA A 40 -12.63 11.45 43.53
N ILE A 41 -12.08 10.53 44.35
CA ILE A 41 -11.15 10.84 45.44
C ILE A 41 -9.93 11.62 44.95
N THR A 42 -9.47 11.34 43.74
CA THR A 42 -8.27 11.96 43.16
C THR A 42 -8.56 13.22 42.34
N ASP A 43 -9.83 13.54 42.12
CA ASP A 43 -10.24 14.76 41.40
C ASP A 43 -10.46 15.90 42.40
N PRO A 44 -9.72 17.01 42.32
CA PRO A 44 -9.86 18.18 43.17
C PRO A 44 -11.27 18.80 43.10
N ASN A 45 -11.95 18.64 41.97
CA ASN A 45 -13.32 19.13 41.75
C ASN A 45 -14.38 18.04 41.94
N GLY A 46 -13.98 16.83 42.31
CA GLY A 46 -14.85 15.70 42.53
C GLY A 46 -15.72 15.86 43.79
N PHE A 47 -16.89 15.25 43.76
CA PHE A 47 -17.75 15.20 44.94
C PHE A 47 -17.22 14.14 45.93
N HIS A 48 -16.72 14.58 47.07
CA HIS A 48 -16.19 13.71 48.11
C HIS A 48 -17.15 13.74 49.32
N GLN A 49 -17.61 12.57 49.73
CA GLN A 49 -18.24 12.42 51.05
C GLN A 49 -17.14 12.05 52.05
N ILE A 50 -16.99 12.89 53.08
CA ILE A 50 -16.06 12.67 54.20
C ILE A 50 -16.86 12.32 55.45
N LYS A 51 -16.41 11.32 56.19
CA LYS A 51 -17.03 10.91 57.42
C LYS A 51 -17.01 12.03 58.46
N PRO A 52 -18.08 12.21 59.25
CA PRO A 52 -18.11 13.20 60.32
C PRO A 52 -16.92 13.00 61.29
N GLY A 53 -16.20 14.08 61.57
CA GLY A 53 -15.01 14.08 62.42
C GLY A 53 -13.68 13.79 61.74
N TYR A 54 -13.67 13.57 60.42
CA TYR A 54 -12.46 13.35 59.62
C TYR A 54 -12.12 14.53 58.68
N GLU A 55 -12.88 15.62 58.69
CA GLU A 55 -12.83 16.74 57.77
C GLU A 55 -11.43 17.39 57.66
N HIS A 56 -10.65 17.36 58.75
CA HIS A 56 -9.29 17.92 58.83
C HIS A 56 -8.18 16.85 58.84
N LYS A 57 -8.52 15.56 58.79
CA LYS A 57 -7.57 14.45 58.86
C LYS A 57 -7.36 13.74 57.54
N VAL A 58 -8.27 13.96 56.60
CA VAL A 58 -8.25 13.29 55.31
C VAL A 58 -7.20 13.93 54.42
N PRO A 59 -6.31 13.14 53.77
CA PRO A 59 -5.36 13.64 52.76
C PRO A 59 -6.10 14.32 51.61
N ARG A 60 -5.60 15.44 51.15
CA ARG A 60 -6.14 16.22 50.02
C ARG A 60 -5.15 16.41 48.90
N THR A 61 -3.86 16.43 49.21
CA THR A 61 -2.80 16.57 48.24
C THR A 61 -2.18 15.20 47.86
N ALA A 62 -1.62 15.11 46.66
CA ALA A 62 -0.98 13.86 46.20
C ALA A 62 0.15 13.40 47.16
N GLU A 63 0.84 14.35 47.81
CA GLU A 63 1.91 14.07 48.77
C GLU A 63 1.39 13.52 50.07
N GLU A 64 0.29 14.05 50.57
CA GLU A 64 -0.38 13.54 51.77
C GLU A 64 -0.91 12.12 51.54
N PHE A 65 -1.51 11.84 50.38
CA PHE A 65 -1.98 10.51 49.99
C PHE A 65 -0.81 9.52 49.90
N GLU A 66 0.29 9.91 49.29
CA GLU A 66 1.48 9.07 49.20
C GLU A 66 2.07 8.76 50.58
N THR A 67 2.15 9.79 51.44
CA THR A 67 2.65 9.63 52.80
C THR A 67 1.75 8.68 53.63
N TYR A 68 0.43 8.82 53.47
CA TYR A 68 -0.51 7.90 54.10
C TYR A 68 -0.34 6.46 53.60
N TRP A 69 -0.19 6.29 52.27
CA TRP A 69 0.05 4.99 51.65
C TRP A 69 1.33 4.34 52.19
N LEU A 70 2.44 5.05 52.15
CA LEU A 70 3.72 4.52 52.59
C LEU A 70 3.77 4.09 54.06
N ASN A 71 2.93 4.73 54.90
CA ASN A 71 2.80 4.42 56.34
C ASN A 71 1.67 3.42 56.64
N SER A 72 0.96 2.96 55.61
CA SER A 72 -0.19 2.06 55.81
C SER A 72 0.23 0.61 56.07
N PRO A 73 -0.55 -0.16 56.85
CA PRO A 73 -0.32 -1.59 57.03
C PRO A 73 -0.46 -2.34 55.70
N GLU A 74 -1.30 -1.88 54.77
CA GLU A 74 -1.51 -2.47 53.45
C GLU A 74 -0.23 -2.37 52.59
N PHE A 75 0.53 -1.29 52.69
CA PHE A 75 1.81 -1.17 52.02
C PHE A 75 2.89 -2.07 52.64
N THR A 76 2.89 -2.20 53.95
CA THR A 76 3.82 -3.11 54.67
C THR A 76 3.54 -4.57 54.26
N GLN A 77 2.25 -4.95 54.21
CA GLN A 77 1.85 -6.27 53.75
C GLN A 77 2.26 -6.50 52.27
N LEU A 78 2.06 -5.53 51.40
CA LEU A 78 2.48 -5.62 49.99
C LEU A 78 3.99 -5.86 49.87
N LYS A 79 4.81 -5.16 50.68
CA LYS A 79 6.29 -5.41 50.69
C LYS A 79 6.60 -6.81 51.11
N GLN A 80 5.93 -7.35 52.10
CA GLN A 80 6.12 -8.70 52.56
C GLN A 80 5.68 -9.72 51.52
N ASP A 81 4.52 -9.55 50.92
CA ASP A 81 4.02 -10.39 49.84
C ASP A 81 5.00 -10.42 48.63
N ILE A 82 5.60 -9.28 48.29
CA ILE A 82 6.64 -9.19 47.25
C ILE A 82 7.92 -9.97 47.63
N GLN A 83 8.31 -9.85 48.90
CA GLN A 83 9.49 -10.56 49.40
C GLN A 83 9.26 -12.08 49.44
N ASP A 84 8.11 -12.49 49.96
CA ASP A 84 7.69 -13.90 50.02
C ASP A 84 7.61 -14.51 48.60
N TYR A 85 7.05 -13.74 47.64
CA TYR A 85 7.02 -14.17 46.25
C TYR A 85 8.39 -14.34 45.64
N LYS A 86 9.33 -13.42 45.92
CA LYS A 86 10.73 -13.54 45.45
C LYS A 86 11.46 -14.75 46.05
N GLU A 87 11.19 -15.07 47.29
CA GLU A 87 11.79 -16.21 48.00
C GLU A 87 11.19 -17.54 47.55
N GLN A 88 9.88 -17.58 47.32
CA GLN A 88 9.17 -18.77 46.86
C GLN A 88 9.36 -19.07 45.38
N THR A 89 9.58 -18.01 44.58
CA THR A 89 9.64 -18.14 43.12
C THR A 89 11.07 -18.19 42.62
N ASN A 90 11.52 -19.37 42.21
CA ASN A 90 12.80 -19.50 41.50
C ASN A 90 12.61 -19.04 40.05
N VAL A 91 13.05 -17.81 39.75
CA VAL A 91 12.91 -17.18 38.42
C VAL A 91 13.47 -18.08 37.32
N ASN A 92 14.56 -18.76 37.54
CA ASN A 92 15.21 -19.67 36.56
C ASN A 92 14.31 -20.89 36.27
N GLU A 93 13.63 -21.41 37.28
CA GLU A 93 12.73 -22.56 37.15
C GLU A 93 11.47 -22.17 36.38
N VAL A 94 10.84 -21.03 36.72
CA VAL A 94 9.69 -20.49 35.99
C VAL A 94 10.05 -20.17 34.55
N GLU A 95 11.22 -19.57 34.30
CA GLU A 95 11.71 -19.30 32.94
C GLU A 95 11.93 -20.61 32.16
N SER A 96 12.44 -21.64 32.78
CA SER A 96 12.64 -22.94 32.13
C SER A 96 11.33 -23.63 31.79
N LEU A 97 10.32 -23.54 32.65
CA LEU A 97 8.97 -24.05 32.43
C LEU A 97 8.31 -23.31 31.29
N TYR A 98 8.44 -21.98 31.27
CA TYR A 98 7.88 -21.13 30.19
C TYR A 98 8.53 -21.43 28.83
N LYS A 99 9.86 -21.58 28.79
CA LYS A 99 10.60 -21.98 27.59
C LYS A 99 10.19 -23.37 27.10
N LYS A 100 9.95 -24.30 28.01
CA LYS A 100 9.48 -25.66 27.68
C LYS A 100 8.08 -25.60 27.11
N SER A 101 7.14 -24.93 27.76
CA SER A 101 5.77 -24.75 27.28
C SER A 101 5.74 -24.09 25.89
N MET A 102 6.52 -23.01 25.68
CA MET A 102 6.67 -22.40 24.36
C MET A 102 7.24 -23.35 23.30
N ALA A 103 8.17 -24.23 23.70
CA ALA A 103 8.76 -25.19 22.76
C ALA A 103 7.75 -26.27 22.37
N ASP A 104 6.91 -26.71 23.29
CA ASP A 104 5.87 -27.71 23.08
C ASP A 104 4.74 -27.20 22.17
N GLU A 105 4.41 -25.89 22.25
CA GLU A 105 3.42 -25.24 21.40
C GLU A 105 3.91 -24.92 19.97
N LYS A 106 5.23 -25.00 19.74
CA LYS A 106 5.77 -24.70 18.40
C LYS A 106 5.39 -25.76 17.38
N SER A 107 5.00 -25.28 16.19
CA SER A 107 4.75 -26.18 15.07
C SER A 107 6.03 -26.93 14.65
N LYS A 108 5.86 -28.13 14.14
CA LYS A 108 6.95 -29.03 13.71
C LYS A 108 7.99 -28.38 12.79
N TYR A 109 7.56 -27.41 11.97
CA TYR A 109 8.40 -26.73 10.99
C TYR A 109 8.88 -25.35 11.44
N ALA A 110 8.55 -24.92 12.66
CA ALA A 110 9.05 -23.66 13.21
C ALA A 110 10.53 -23.77 13.62
N ARG A 111 11.32 -22.73 13.37
CA ARG A 111 12.72 -22.68 13.83
C ARG A 111 12.76 -22.65 15.36
N LYS A 112 13.56 -23.52 16.00
CA LYS A 112 13.66 -23.63 17.47
C LYS A 112 13.95 -22.30 18.17
N LYS A 113 14.80 -21.45 17.59
CA LYS A 113 15.18 -20.13 18.13
C LYS A 113 14.20 -18.99 17.74
N SER A 114 13.16 -19.26 16.97
CA SER A 114 12.18 -18.23 16.58
C SER A 114 11.27 -17.89 17.75
N TYR A 115 10.89 -16.63 17.89
CA TYR A 115 9.84 -16.19 18.82
C TYR A 115 8.44 -16.59 18.37
N TYR A 116 8.26 -16.91 17.08
CA TYR A 116 6.98 -17.26 16.48
C TYR A 116 6.69 -18.76 16.67
N THR A 117 5.42 -19.08 16.91
CA THR A 117 4.95 -20.45 17.12
C THR A 117 4.86 -21.26 15.84
N VAL A 118 4.65 -20.59 14.69
CA VAL A 118 4.48 -21.22 13.37
C VAL A 118 5.59 -20.82 12.39
N SER A 119 5.81 -21.65 11.37
CA SER A 119 6.82 -21.38 10.34
C SER A 119 6.45 -20.15 9.49
N PHE A 120 7.45 -19.51 8.87
CA PHE A 120 7.21 -18.29 8.06
C PHE A 120 6.17 -18.51 6.95
N TRP A 121 6.25 -19.61 6.21
CA TRP A 121 5.30 -19.91 5.13
C TRP A 121 3.89 -20.18 5.63
N GLU A 122 3.76 -20.80 6.80
CA GLU A 122 2.47 -20.99 7.45
C GLU A 122 1.88 -19.65 7.93
N GLN A 123 2.74 -18.74 8.42
CA GLN A 123 2.30 -17.36 8.72
C GLN A 123 1.76 -16.67 7.46
N VAL A 124 2.47 -16.76 6.33
CA VAL A 124 2.00 -16.19 5.04
C VAL A 124 0.65 -16.78 4.65
N ARG A 125 0.49 -18.12 4.74
CA ARG A 125 -0.77 -18.80 4.42
C ARG A 125 -1.92 -18.32 5.29
N LEU A 126 -1.72 -18.27 6.61
CA LEU A 126 -2.76 -17.85 7.56
C LEU A 126 -3.11 -16.35 7.38
N CYS A 127 -2.11 -15.50 7.17
CA CYS A 127 -2.34 -14.08 6.87
C CYS A 127 -3.06 -13.89 5.54
N THR A 128 -2.74 -14.68 4.51
CA THR A 128 -3.44 -14.66 3.21
C THR A 128 -4.90 -15.07 3.37
N GLN A 129 -5.17 -16.15 4.11
CA GLN A 129 -6.54 -16.58 4.40
C GLN A 129 -7.33 -15.48 5.12
N ARG A 130 -6.73 -14.85 6.14
CA ARG A 130 -7.31 -13.70 6.84
C ARG A 130 -7.53 -12.51 5.89
N GLY A 131 -6.60 -12.26 4.96
CA GLY A 131 -6.70 -11.22 3.94
C GLY A 131 -7.95 -11.42 3.06
N PHE A 132 -8.17 -12.63 2.56
CA PHE A 132 -9.38 -12.95 1.80
C PHE A 132 -10.65 -12.81 2.63
N GLN A 133 -10.68 -13.31 3.87
CA GLN A 133 -11.83 -13.15 4.76
C GLN A 133 -12.19 -11.69 5.00
N ARG A 134 -11.16 -10.83 5.16
CA ARG A 134 -11.34 -9.38 5.34
C ARG A 134 -11.95 -8.73 4.09
N ILE A 135 -11.44 -9.07 2.90
CA ILE A 135 -11.96 -8.55 1.62
C ILE A 135 -13.41 -9.02 1.39
N TYR A 136 -13.73 -10.26 1.74
CA TYR A 136 -15.10 -10.79 1.65
C TYR A 136 -16.04 -10.18 2.71
N GLY A 137 -15.51 -9.80 3.86
CA GLY A 137 -16.28 -9.11 4.93
C GLY A 137 -16.60 -7.66 4.57
N ASP A 138 -15.65 -6.94 3.98
CA ASP A 138 -15.84 -5.57 3.48
C ASP A 138 -15.54 -5.50 1.99
N LYS A 139 -16.58 -5.64 1.18
CA LYS A 139 -16.53 -5.60 -0.28
C LYS A 139 -16.59 -4.18 -0.85
N SER A 140 -16.92 -3.18 -0.02
CA SER A 140 -17.20 -1.82 -0.47
C SER A 140 -16.03 -1.22 -1.23
N ALA A 141 -14.84 -1.21 -0.66
CA ALA A 141 -13.65 -0.68 -1.30
C ALA A 141 -13.31 -1.40 -2.62
N THR A 142 -13.41 -2.75 -2.63
CA THR A 142 -13.11 -3.55 -3.82
C THR A 142 -14.10 -3.26 -4.95
N ILE A 143 -15.40 -3.22 -4.65
CA ILE A 143 -16.45 -2.91 -5.65
C ILE A 143 -16.26 -1.49 -6.19
N THR A 144 -16.01 -0.51 -5.30
CA THR A 144 -15.78 0.89 -5.70
C THR A 144 -14.59 1.00 -6.65
N ASN A 145 -13.47 0.32 -6.38
CA ASN A 145 -12.29 0.34 -7.26
C ASN A 145 -12.59 -0.28 -8.63
N ILE A 146 -13.33 -1.39 -8.69
CA ILE A 146 -13.72 -2.02 -9.97
C ILE A 146 -14.67 -1.11 -10.76
N VAL A 147 -15.68 -0.53 -10.11
CA VAL A 147 -16.61 0.40 -10.74
C VAL A 147 -15.87 1.65 -11.24
N ALA A 148 -14.98 2.22 -10.45
CA ALA A 148 -14.16 3.36 -10.86
C ALA A 148 -13.30 3.02 -12.08
N ALA A 149 -12.69 1.83 -12.14
CA ALA A 149 -11.93 1.37 -13.30
C ALA A 149 -12.81 1.26 -14.57
N ILE A 150 -14.02 0.71 -14.44
CA ILE A 150 -14.98 0.61 -15.54
C ILE A 150 -15.40 2.01 -16.03
N VAL A 151 -15.80 2.89 -15.12
CA VAL A 151 -16.19 4.27 -15.48
C VAL A 151 -15.04 5.00 -16.17
N GLN A 152 -13.84 4.91 -15.61
CA GLN A 152 -12.64 5.54 -16.17
C GLN A 152 -12.30 4.98 -17.56
N SER A 153 -12.49 3.68 -17.79
CA SER A 153 -12.24 3.06 -19.08
C SER A 153 -13.21 3.57 -20.17
N PHE A 154 -14.47 3.79 -19.83
CA PHE A 154 -15.44 4.43 -20.74
C PHE A 154 -15.09 5.88 -21.02
N VAL A 155 -14.74 6.67 -20.00
CA VAL A 155 -14.33 8.08 -20.17
C VAL A 155 -13.11 8.17 -21.08
N SER A 156 -12.07 7.42 -20.80
CA SER A 156 -10.82 7.43 -21.60
C SER A 156 -11.03 6.85 -22.99
N GLY A 157 -11.80 5.76 -23.09
CA GLY A 157 -12.13 5.12 -24.36
C GLY A 157 -12.98 6.03 -25.27
N SER A 158 -13.83 6.89 -24.69
CA SER A 158 -14.60 7.88 -25.48
C SER A 158 -13.70 8.95 -26.09
N LEU A 159 -12.67 9.39 -25.37
CA LEU A 159 -11.69 10.37 -25.90
C LEU A 159 -10.89 9.82 -27.08
N TYR A 160 -10.57 8.54 -27.04
CA TYR A 160 -9.77 7.85 -28.06
C TYR A 160 -10.62 6.92 -28.94
N TYR A 161 -11.91 7.23 -29.11
CA TYR A 161 -12.82 6.37 -29.85
C TYR A 161 -12.36 6.13 -31.28
N ASN A 162 -12.24 4.83 -31.64
CA ASN A 162 -11.92 4.37 -32.99
C ASN A 162 -10.74 5.12 -33.65
N THR A 163 -9.59 5.17 -32.92
CA THR A 163 -8.37 5.83 -33.45
C THR A 163 -7.95 5.25 -34.80
N PRO A 164 -7.66 6.12 -35.81
CA PRO A 164 -7.36 5.65 -37.17
C PRO A 164 -6.12 4.75 -37.18
N SER A 165 -6.12 3.77 -38.08
CA SER A 165 -4.99 2.88 -38.30
C SER A 165 -3.88 3.45 -39.20
N SER A 166 -4.05 4.71 -39.60
CA SER A 166 -3.12 5.47 -40.44
C SER A 166 -2.03 6.17 -39.61
N THR A 167 -1.08 6.79 -40.28
CA THR A 167 0.00 7.58 -39.67
C THR A 167 -0.53 8.71 -38.76
N SER A 168 -1.69 9.29 -39.11
CA SER A 168 -2.34 10.35 -38.29
C SER A 168 -2.79 9.84 -36.90
N GLY A 169 -3.11 8.55 -36.79
CA GLY A 169 -3.55 7.95 -35.53
C GLY A 169 -2.42 7.39 -34.66
N ALA A 170 -1.20 7.33 -35.18
CA ALA A 170 -0.10 6.66 -34.49
C ALA A 170 0.22 7.24 -33.10
N PHE A 171 0.25 8.56 -32.99
CA PHE A 171 0.47 9.25 -31.72
C PHE A 171 -0.69 9.00 -30.72
N SER A 172 -1.93 9.06 -31.19
CA SER A 172 -3.10 8.80 -30.34
C SER A 172 -3.16 7.37 -29.82
N ARG A 173 -2.74 6.37 -30.63
CA ARG A 173 -2.62 4.96 -30.20
C ARG A 173 -1.56 4.80 -29.11
N GLY A 174 -0.42 5.45 -29.26
CA GLY A 174 0.59 5.51 -28.18
C GLY A 174 0.04 6.19 -26.92
N GLY A 175 -0.77 7.25 -27.12
CA GLY A 175 -1.44 7.96 -26.02
C GLY A 175 -2.39 7.09 -25.21
N VAL A 176 -3.20 6.25 -25.85
CA VAL A 176 -4.08 5.28 -25.16
C VAL A 176 -3.27 4.34 -24.25
N LEU A 177 -2.22 3.73 -24.80
CA LEU A 177 -1.38 2.78 -24.07
C LEU A 177 -0.68 3.46 -22.89
N TYR A 178 -0.14 4.65 -23.12
CA TYR A 178 0.45 5.45 -22.05
C TYR A 178 -0.56 5.83 -20.98
N PHE A 179 -1.77 6.21 -21.37
CA PHE A 179 -2.84 6.56 -20.43
C PHE A 179 -3.24 5.37 -19.55
N CYS A 180 -3.29 4.15 -20.10
CA CYS A 180 -3.54 2.95 -19.32
C CYS A 180 -2.46 2.74 -18.22
N LEU A 181 -1.20 2.91 -18.59
CA LEU A 181 -0.08 2.81 -17.64
C LEU A 181 -0.14 3.91 -16.57
N LEU A 182 -0.44 5.14 -16.97
CA LEU A 182 -0.56 6.27 -16.04
C LEU A 182 -1.71 6.07 -15.05
N TYR A 183 -2.87 5.62 -15.53
CA TYR A 183 -4.02 5.34 -14.66
C TYR A 183 -3.71 4.30 -13.58
N TYR A 184 -3.09 3.17 -13.96
CA TYR A 184 -2.73 2.14 -12.97
C TYR A 184 -1.58 2.56 -12.05
N SER A 185 -0.69 3.45 -12.51
CA SER A 185 0.30 4.07 -11.64
C SER A 185 -0.33 4.99 -10.58
N LEU A 186 -1.36 5.76 -10.96
CA LEU A 186 -2.15 6.58 -10.03
C LEU A 186 -2.96 5.72 -9.05
N MET A 187 -3.51 4.60 -9.49
CA MET A 187 -4.18 3.66 -8.60
C MET A 187 -3.22 3.07 -7.56
N GLY A 188 -1.97 2.77 -7.95
CA GLY A 188 -0.92 2.36 -7.01
C GLY A 188 -0.68 3.41 -5.91
N LEU A 189 -0.64 4.69 -6.27
CA LEU A 189 -0.53 5.79 -5.32
C LEU A 189 -1.72 5.86 -4.36
N ALA A 190 -2.95 5.68 -4.88
CA ALA A 190 -4.17 5.70 -4.07
C ALA A 190 -4.28 4.55 -3.08
N ASN A 191 -3.61 3.42 -3.33
CA ASN A 191 -3.61 2.23 -2.47
C ASN A 191 -2.68 2.35 -1.25
N ILE A 192 -1.93 3.45 -1.10
CA ILE A 192 -1.10 3.70 0.08
C ILE A 192 -2.01 3.81 1.31
N SER A 193 -1.95 2.81 2.18
CA SER A 193 -2.76 2.77 3.40
C SER A 193 -1.89 2.66 4.65
N PHE A 194 -2.20 3.51 5.62
CA PHE A 194 -1.59 3.51 6.96
C PHE A 194 -2.51 2.91 8.03
N GLU A 195 -3.75 2.59 7.70
CA GLU A 195 -4.77 2.13 8.66
C GLU A 195 -4.37 0.85 9.39
N HIS A 196 -3.68 -0.04 8.71
CA HIS A 196 -3.27 -1.35 9.28
C HIS A 196 -1.96 -1.30 10.07
N ARG A 197 -1.20 -0.21 10.01
CA ARG A 197 0.10 -0.10 10.70
C ARG A 197 0.00 -0.23 12.22
N PRO A 198 -0.93 0.44 12.92
CA PRO A 198 -1.05 0.30 14.38
C PRO A 198 -1.38 -1.15 14.78
N ILE A 199 -2.23 -1.82 13.99
CA ILE A 199 -2.58 -3.23 14.20
C ILE A 199 -1.37 -4.13 13.98
N LEU A 200 -0.61 -3.90 12.89
CA LEU A 200 0.60 -4.65 12.57
C LEU A 200 1.67 -4.49 13.65
N GLN A 201 1.88 -3.25 14.15
CA GLN A 201 2.83 -2.97 15.24
C GLN A 201 2.43 -3.68 16.53
N LYS A 202 1.14 -3.67 16.86
CA LYS A 202 0.59 -4.39 18.02
C LYS A 202 0.79 -5.90 17.89
N HIS A 203 0.49 -6.49 16.73
CA HIS A 203 0.68 -7.91 16.47
C HIS A 203 2.17 -8.32 16.48
N LYS A 204 3.05 -7.44 15.96
CA LYS A 204 4.50 -7.63 16.08
C LYS A 204 4.94 -7.62 17.54
N GLY A 205 4.43 -6.69 18.35
CA GLY A 205 4.72 -6.63 19.80
C GLY A 205 4.28 -7.89 20.55
N TYR A 206 3.21 -8.53 20.11
CA TYR A 206 2.73 -9.82 20.66
C TYR A 206 3.40 -11.04 20.03
N SER A 207 4.36 -10.87 19.15
CA SER A 207 5.05 -11.95 18.43
C SER A 207 4.11 -12.92 17.69
N LEU A 208 2.97 -12.44 17.18
CA LEU A 208 1.98 -13.27 16.50
C LEU A 208 2.49 -13.75 15.13
N TYR A 209 3.05 -12.85 14.33
CA TYR A 209 3.64 -13.15 13.02
C TYR A 209 4.67 -12.09 12.60
N HIS A 210 5.50 -12.44 11.64
CA HIS A 210 6.52 -11.53 11.09
C HIS A 210 5.87 -10.50 10.15
N PRO A 211 6.22 -9.20 10.21
CA PRO A 211 5.66 -8.17 9.34
C PRO A 211 5.78 -8.47 7.84
N ALA A 212 6.89 -9.08 7.41
CA ALA A 212 7.07 -9.50 6.03
C ALA A 212 6.06 -10.58 5.57
N ALA A 213 5.56 -11.43 6.49
CA ALA A 213 4.54 -12.40 6.17
C ALA A 213 3.20 -11.74 5.85
N GLU A 214 2.85 -10.67 6.57
CA GLU A 214 1.66 -9.87 6.26
C GLU A 214 1.80 -9.09 4.96
N ALA A 215 2.96 -8.49 4.67
CA ALA A 215 3.22 -7.80 3.42
C ALA A 215 3.06 -8.73 2.21
N MET A 216 3.64 -9.94 2.25
CA MET A 216 3.44 -10.95 1.20
C MET A 216 1.98 -11.38 1.09
N ALA A 217 1.31 -11.58 2.23
CA ALA A 217 -0.08 -12.01 2.27
C ALA A 217 -1.04 -10.96 1.71
N SER A 218 -0.81 -9.68 1.98
CA SER A 218 -1.62 -8.58 1.44
C SER A 218 -1.50 -8.47 -0.08
N THR A 219 -0.29 -8.63 -0.62
CA THR A 219 -0.05 -8.66 -2.06
C THR A 219 -0.77 -9.85 -2.71
N ILE A 220 -0.62 -11.06 -2.17
CA ILE A 220 -1.26 -12.29 -2.69
C ILE A 220 -2.79 -12.21 -2.62
N SER A 221 -3.35 -11.74 -1.50
CA SER A 221 -4.81 -11.66 -1.34
C SER A 221 -5.44 -10.54 -2.17
N GLY A 222 -4.74 -9.43 -2.40
CA GLY A 222 -5.21 -8.32 -3.22
C GLY A 222 -5.10 -8.56 -4.73
N PHE A 223 -4.12 -9.37 -5.16
CA PHE A 223 -3.81 -9.62 -6.58
C PHE A 223 -5.02 -10.02 -7.44
N PRO A 224 -5.86 -11.03 -7.07
CA PRO A 224 -6.99 -11.44 -7.90
C PRO A 224 -8.00 -10.33 -8.15
N PHE A 225 -8.24 -9.48 -7.17
CA PHE A 225 -9.22 -8.38 -7.26
C PHE A 225 -8.68 -7.23 -8.11
N ARG A 226 -7.39 -6.92 -8.00
CA ARG A 226 -6.71 -5.95 -8.88
C ARG A 226 -6.74 -6.45 -10.33
N MET A 227 -6.46 -7.73 -10.56
CA MET A 227 -6.53 -8.35 -11.87
C MET A 227 -7.93 -8.27 -12.49
N LEU A 228 -8.96 -8.50 -11.69
CA LEU A 228 -10.35 -8.39 -12.16
C LEU A 228 -10.65 -6.96 -12.66
N GLY A 229 -10.32 -5.95 -11.87
CA GLY A 229 -10.49 -4.55 -12.24
C GLY A 229 -9.71 -4.17 -13.51
N LEU A 230 -8.44 -4.60 -13.61
CA LEU A 230 -7.58 -4.38 -14.76
C LEU A 230 -8.12 -5.05 -16.02
N THR A 231 -8.63 -6.28 -15.91
CA THR A 231 -9.22 -7.01 -17.03
C THR A 231 -10.45 -6.27 -17.57
N CYS A 232 -11.36 -5.87 -16.70
CA CYS A 232 -12.55 -5.09 -17.10
C CYS A 232 -12.15 -3.77 -17.78
N PHE A 233 -11.22 -3.03 -17.18
CA PHE A 233 -10.72 -1.78 -17.74
C PHE A 233 -10.10 -1.99 -19.13
N LEU A 234 -9.18 -2.94 -19.25
CA LEU A 234 -8.46 -3.15 -20.53
C LEU A 234 -9.39 -3.62 -21.64
N ILE A 235 -10.30 -4.54 -21.36
CA ILE A 235 -11.28 -4.98 -22.38
C ILE A 235 -12.03 -3.78 -22.95
N ILE A 236 -12.58 -2.94 -22.10
CA ILE A 236 -13.38 -1.79 -22.54
C ILE A 236 -12.54 -0.81 -23.35
N ILE A 237 -11.40 -0.35 -22.83
CA ILE A 237 -10.60 0.67 -23.49
C ILE A 237 -9.95 0.14 -24.78
N TYR A 238 -9.53 -1.13 -24.79
CA TYR A 238 -8.86 -1.75 -25.94
C TYR A 238 -9.76 -1.82 -27.18
N PHE A 239 -11.00 -2.29 -26.98
CA PHE A 239 -11.96 -2.42 -28.09
C PHE A 239 -12.57 -1.07 -28.49
N LEU A 240 -12.78 -0.18 -27.52
CA LEU A 240 -13.38 1.14 -27.79
C LEU A 240 -12.41 2.06 -28.54
N SER A 241 -11.12 2.01 -28.21
CA SER A 241 -10.09 2.80 -28.89
C SER A 241 -9.64 2.23 -30.24
N GLY A 242 -10.05 1.01 -30.58
CA GLY A 242 -9.70 0.39 -31.87
C GLY A 242 -8.24 0.00 -32.02
N LEU A 243 -7.58 -0.41 -30.93
CA LEU A 243 -6.22 -0.96 -30.97
C LEU A 243 -6.14 -2.26 -31.79
N ASN A 244 -4.94 -2.80 -31.98
CA ASN A 244 -4.71 -3.95 -32.85
C ASN A 244 -5.47 -5.19 -32.34
N ARG A 245 -6.51 -5.61 -33.06
CA ARG A 245 -7.43 -6.69 -32.67
C ARG A 245 -6.85 -8.09 -32.92
N THR A 246 -5.57 -8.32 -32.55
CA THR A 246 -4.98 -9.64 -32.54
C THR A 246 -4.86 -10.14 -31.11
N ALA A 247 -5.08 -11.45 -30.89
CA ALA A 247 -4.93 -12.07 -29.57
C ALA A 247 -3.54 -11.85 -29.01
N HIS A 248 -2.52 -11.97 -29.85
CA HIS A 248 -1.12 -11.73 -29.49
C HIS A 248 -0.89 -10.32 -28.89
N SER A 249 -1.33 -9.27 -29.58
CA SER A 249 -1.16 -7.89 -29.11
C SER A 249 -1.95 -7.64 -27.82
N PHE A 250 -3.19 -8.14 -27.72
CA PHE A 250 -4.00 -8.00 -26.54
C PHE A 250 -3.34 -8.62 -25.29
N PHE A 251 -2.88 -9.87 -25.40
CA PHE A 251 -2.26 -10.55 -24.27
C PHE A 251 -0.91 -9.98 -23.88
N ILE A 252 -0.11 -9.46 -24.82
CA ILE A 252 1.13 -8.73 -24.50
C ILE A 252 0.79 -7.44 -23.75
N VAL A 253 -0.15 -6.63 -24.23
CA VAL A 253 -0.58 -5.41 -23.55
C VAL A 253 -1.11 -5.73 -22.14
N TYR A 254 -1.94 -6.76 -22.00
CA TYR A 254 -2.44 -7.23 -20.70
C TYR A 254 -1.29 -7.62 -19.75
N LEU A 255 -0.35 -8.40 -20.22
CA LEU A 255 0.79 -8.88 -19.43
C LEU A 255 1.64 -7.71 -18.92
N PHE A 256 2.04 -6.80 -19.82
CA PHE A 256 2.92 -5.68 -19.45
C PHE A 256 2.21 -4.64 -18.59
N LEU A 257 0.91 -4.40 -18.83
CA LEU A 257 0.11 -3.53 -17.96
C LEU A 257 0.00 -4.10 -16.55
N THR A 258 -0.24 -5.40 -16.43
CA THR A 258 -0.27 -6.11 -15.14
C THR A 258 1.05 -6.01 -14.40
N MET A 259 2.15 -6.35 -15.08
CA MET A 259 3.49 -6.32 -14.48
C MET A 259 3.86 -4.91 -14.01
N CYS A 260 3.57 -3.91 -14.84
CA CYS A 260 3.80 -2.51 -14.49
C CYS A 260 2.98 -2.07 -13.27
N SER A 261 1.70 -2.42 -13.24
CA SER A 261 0.81 -2.12 -12.12
C SER A 261 1.35 -2.70 -10.80
N GLU A 262 1.76 -3.97 -10.79
CA GLU A 262 2.31 -4.59 -9.58
C GLU A 262 3.67 -4.01 -9.19
N ALA A 263 4.56 -3.73 -10.14
CA ALA A 263 5.84 -3.09 -9.86
C ALA A 263 5.70 -1.69 -9.26
N ILE A 264 4.78 -0.89 -9.78
CA ILE A 264 4.48 0.45 -9.24
C ILE A 264 3.81 0.37 -7.86
N ASN A 265 2.88 -0.56 -7.64
CA ASN A 265 2.30 -0.81 -6.32
C ASN A 265 3.40 -1.15 -5.29
N GLY A 266 4.30 -2.09 -5.62
CA GLY A 266 5.42 -2.45 -4.76
C GLY A 266 6.34 -1.27 -4.45
N LEU A 267 6.59 -0.41 -5.43
CA LEU A 267 7.41 0.80 -5.27
C LEU A 267 6.75 1.79 -4.28
N PHE A 268 5.46 2.03 -4.38
CA PHE A 268 4.74 2.90 -3.43
C PHE A 268 4.60 2.28 -2.04
N GLU A 269 4.42 0.97 -1.95
CA GLU A 269 4.44 0.24 -0.67
C GLU A 269 5.82 0.36 0.01
N MET A 270 6.91 0.28 -0.76
CA MET A 270 8.28 0.49 -0.25
C MET A 270 8.46 1.92 0.28
N VAL A 271 8.04 2.95 -0.47
CA VAL A 271 8.08 4.34 -0.03
C VAL A 271 7.25 4.51 1.24
N SER A 272 6.04 3.97 1.26
CA SER A 272 5.18 4.06 2.44
C SER A 272 5.82 3.40 3.66
N ALA A 273 6.49 2.25 3.50
CA ALA A 273 7.17 1.55 4.60
C ALA A 273 8.29 2.38 5.24
N GLY A 274 8.95 3.26 4.47
CA GLY A 274 10.00 4.15 4.94
C GLY A 274 9.51 5.45 5.60
N CYS A 275 8.20 5.75 5.56
CA CYS A 275 7.65 7.00 6.09
C CYS A 275 6.91 6.77 7.42
N ASP A 276 6.97 7.75 8.32
CA ASP A 276 6.26 7.69 9.60
C ASP A 276 4.78 8.07 9.48
N ASN A 277 4.46 9.01 8.58
CA ASN A 277 3.13 9.60 8.43
C ASN A 277 2.62 9.49 6.98
N ILE A 278 1.28 9.39 6.84
CA ILE A 278 0.61 9.33 5.53
C ILE A 278 0.89 10.59 4.68
N SER A 279 0.96 11.78 5.29
CA SER A 279 1.25 13.03 4.59
C SER A 279 2.64 13.03 3.96
N GLN A 280 3.64 12.54 4.69
CA GLN A 280 5.01 12.39 4.19
C GLN A 280 5.08 11.39 3.03
N ALA A 281 4.43 10.23 3.18
CA ALA A 281 4.39 9.21 2.13
C ALA A 281 3.73 9.76 0.85
N ASN A 282 2.59 10.45 0.97
CA ASN A 282 1.90 11.04 -0.16
C ASN A 282 2.73 12.12 -0.87
N SER A 283 3.46 12.96 -0.12
CA SER A 283 4.33 13.98 -0.69
C SER A 283 5.47 13.37 -1.51
N ILE A 284 6.18 12.39 -0.94
CA ILE A 284 7.28 11.70 -1.63
C ILE A 284 6.75 10.93 -2.85
N SER A 285 5.65 10.22 -2.69
CA SER A 285 5.02 9.45 -3.78
C SER A 285 4.48 10.35 -4.88
N GLY A 286 3.98 11.56 -4.55
CA GLY A 286 3.55 12.56 -5.53
C GLY A 286 4.72 13.05 -6.40
N ILE A 287 5.87 13.36 -5.81
CA ILE A 287 7.09 13.75 -6.55
C ILE A 287 7.56 12.58 -7.44
N LEU A 288 7.53 11.36 -6.89
CA LEU A 288 7.91 10.16 -7.63
C LEU A 288 6.96 9.93 -8.81
N MET A 289 5.64 10.12 -8.63
CA MET A 289 4.64 10.00 -9.68
C MET A 289 4.84 11.01 -10.81
N LEU A 290 5.20 12.26 -10.50
CA LEU A 290 5.58 13.25 -11.51
C LEU A 290 6.81 12.79 -12.30
N SER A 291 7.83 12.27 -11.61
CA SER A 291 9.02 11.71 -12.25
C SER A 291 8.66 10.53 -13.17
N ILE A 292 7.82 9.62 -12.71
CA ILE A 292 7.32 8.47 -13.50
C ILE A 292 6.61 8.95 -14.77
N SER A 293 5.74 9.96 -14.66
CA SER A 293 4.99 10.46 -15.81
C SER A 293 5.88 11.16 -16.84
N MET A 294 6.85 11.98 -16.39
CA MET A 294 7.76 12.71 -17.29
C MET A 294 8.78 11.81 -17.99
N TYR A 295 9.37 10.87 -17.25
CA TYR A 295 10.42 9.97 -17.77
C TYR A 295 9.89 8.67 -18.35
N SER A 296 8.57 8.56 -18.57
CA SER A 296 7.92 7.39 -19.20
C SER A 296 8.26 7.16 -20.68
N THR A 297 8.98 8.10 -21.31
CA THR A 297 9.38 8.12 -22.74
C THR A 297 8.26 8.42 -23.74
N TYR A 298 7.00 8.58 -23.28
CA TYR A 298 5.90 9.04 -24.15
C TYR A 298 5.92 10.57 -24.34
N MET A 299 5.99 11.33 -23.24
CA MET A 299 5.98 12.80 -23.30
C MET A 299 7.27 13.36 -23.91
N ILE A 300 8.41 12.83 -23.48
CA ILE A 300 9.72 13.16 -24.00
C ILE A 300 10.36 11.88 -24.49
N GLN A 301 10.59 11.76 -25.78
CA GLN A 301 11.16 10.58 -26.40
C GLN A 301 12.62 10.40 -25.97
N LEU A 302 13.06 9.15 -25.87
CA LEU A 302 14.40 8.79 -25.38
C LEU A 302 15.56 9.52 -26.07
N PRO A 303 15.55 9.74 -27.42
CA PRO A 303 16.60 10.49 -28.11
C PRO A 303 16.63 11.98 -27.73
N SER A 304 15.48 12.55 -27.36
CA SER A 304 15.33 13.98 -27.03
C SER A 304 15.56 14.28 -25.54
N MET A 305 15.80 13.25 -24.70
CA MET A 305 16.05 13.45 -23.28
C MET A 305 17.46 13.99 -23.02
N HIS A 306 17.57 15.00 -22.16
CA HIS A 306 18.85 15.50 -21.68
C HIS A 306 19.62 14.42 -20.89
N PRO A 307 20.95 14.32 -21.06
CA PRO A 307 21.77 13.28 -20.43
C PRO A 307 21.70 13.25 -18.91
N TRP A 308 21.50 14.41 -18.24
CA TRP A 308 21.61 14.57 -16.79
C TRP A 308 20.67 13.68 -16.00
N PHE A 309 19.43 13.55 -16.44
CA PHE A 309 18.42 12.75 -15.75
C PHE A 309 17.89 11.59 -16.60
N LYS A 310 18.49 11.32 -17.74
CA LYS A 310 18.11 10.22 -18.63
C LYS A 310 18.16 8.86 -17.92
N TRP A 311 19.06 8.71 -16.94
CA TRP A 311 19.21 7.50 -16.14
C TRP A 311 17.91 7.14 -15.36
N ILE A 312 17.10 8.13 -14.98
CA ILE A 312 15.82 7.89 -14.29
C ILE A 312 14.93 7.00 -15.15
N SER A 313 14.86 7.23 -16.47
CA SER A 313 14.05 6.42 -17.38
C SER A 313 14.46 4.94 -17.41
N TYR A 314 15.72 4.62 -17.08
CA TYR A 314 16.21 3.23 -17.04
C TYR A 314 15.83 2.46 -15.78
N ILE A 315 15.47 3.16 -14.69
CA ILE A 315 15.05 2.55 -13.43
C ILE A 315 13.53 2.33 -13.43
N LEU A 316 12.78 3.15 -14.18
CA LEU A 316 11.33 3.16 -14.12
C LEU A 316 10.69 1.99 -14.90
N PRO A 317 9.84 1.16 -14.27
CA PRO A 317 9.16 0.04 -14.91
C PRO A 317 8.20 0.48 -16.03
N ILE A 318 7.60 1.67 -15.91
CA ILE A 318 6.64 2.20 -16.89
C ILE A 318 7.24 2.34 -18.28
N ARG A 319 8.53 2.67 -18.40
CA ARG A 319 9.23 2.75 -19.69
C ARG A 319 9.24 1.42 -20.40
N TYR A 320 9.64 0.36 -19.71
CA TYR A 320 9.76 -0.98 -20.29
C TYR A 320 8.39 -1.56 -20.66
N ALA A 321 7.37 -1.26 -19.84
CA ALA A 321 6.00 -1.60 -20.18
C ALA A 321 5.52 -0.86 -21.42
N PHE A 322 5.75 0.45 -21.49
CA PHE A 322 5.35 1.28 -22.63
C PHE A 322 6.02 0.86 -23.92
N GLU A 323 7.35 0.62 -23.91
CA GLU A 323 8.12 0.07 -25.04
C GLU A 323 7.50 -1.23 -25.56
N SER A 324 7.21 -2.17 -24.66
CA SER A 324 6.69 -3.49 -25.03
C SER A 324 5.25 -3.43 -25.54
N MET A 325 4.43 -2.57 -24.97
CA MET A 325 3.04 -2.35 -25.41
C MET A 325 3.00 -1.67 -26.79
N LEU A 326 3.87 -0.67 -27.05
CA LEU A 326 4.01 -0.05 -28.35
C LEU A 326 4.51 -1.04 -29.39
N ASN A 327 5.50 -1.87 -29.04
CA ASN A 327 5.97 -2.91 -29.91
C ASN A 327 4.85 -3.90 -30.31
N ALA A 328 3.99 -4.27 -29.36
CA ALA A 328 2.83 -5.15 -29.63
C ALA A 328 1.79 -4.50 -30.54
N GLU A 329 1.62 -3.19 -30.49
CA GLU A 329 0.64 -2.46 -31.31
C GLU A 329 1.14 -2.21 -32.75
N PHE A 330 2.45 -1.90 -32.93
CA PHE A 330 2.95 -1.42 -34.21
C PHE A 330 3.84 -2.43 -34.97
N HIS A 331 4.33 -3.48 -34.34
CA HIS A 331 5.22 -4.45 -35.00
C HIS A 331 4.58 -5.11 -36.23
N GLY A 332 5.32 -5.08 -37.34
CA GLY A 332 4.88 -5.64 -38.62
C GLY A 332 3.71 -4.94 -39.28
N ARG A 333 3.24 -3.80 -38.74
CA ARG A 333 2.07 -3.11 -39.23
C ARG A 333 2.41 -2.09 -40.30
N HIS A 334 1.66 -2.10 -41.40
CA HIS A 334 1.73 -1.10 -42.46
C HIS A 334 0.68 0.00 -42.16
N MET A 335 1.15 1.19 -41.79
CA MET A 335 0.30 2.35 -41.54
C MET A 335 0.12 3.16 -42.82
N SER A 336 -1.10 3.26 -43.34
CA SER A 336 -1.41 4.09 -44.48
C SER A 336 -1.20 5.58 -44.21
N CYS A 337 -0.79 6.35 -45.21
CA CYS A 337 -0.47 7.77 -45.05
C CYS A 337 -1.67 8.70 -44.98
N GLY A 338 -2.83 8.28 -44.58
CA GLY A 338 -4.05 8.99 -44.23
C GLY A 338 -4.14 10.49 -44.49
N GLY A 339 -3.88 10.94 -45.71
CA GLY A 339 -3.96 12.38 -46.09
C GLY A 339 -2.64 13.15 -45.89
N THR A 340 -1.56 12.54 -45.42
CA THR A 340 -0.22 13.18 -45.21
C THR A 340 0.75 12.93 -46.36
N LEU A 341 0.28 12.47 -47.52
CA LEU A 341 1.09 12.33 -48.71
C LEU A 341 1.45 13.70 -49.29
N VAL A 342 2.73 13.98 -49.48
CA VAL A 342 3.24 15.22 -50.06
C VAL A 342 4.09 14.90 -51.31
N PRO A 343 4.02 15.75 -52.34
CA PRO A 343 3.18 16.96 -52.48
C PRO A 343 1.73 16.62 -52.71
N SER A 344 0.80 17.47 -52.14
CA SER A 344 -0.64 17.35 -52.28
C SER A 344 -1.23 18.73 -52.59
N GLY A 345 -2.36 18.78 -53.36
CA GLY A 345 -3.05 19.99 -53.69
C GLY A 345 -3.46 20.08 -55.17
N PRO A 346 -4.19 21.15 -55.55
CA PRO A 346 -4.77 21.26 -56.89
C PRO A 346 -3.77 21.19 -58.06
N GLY A 347 -2.49 21.59 -57.86
CA GLY A 347 -1.44 21.52 -58.86
C GLY A 347 -0.68 20.16 -58.95
N TYR A 348 -1.02 19.23 -58.08
CA TYR A 348 -0.28 17.96 -57.91
C TYR A 348 -1.13 16.71 -58.19
N THR A 349 -2.28 16.86 -58.87
CA THR A 349 -3.24 15.78 -59.15
C THR A 349 -2.71 14.68 -60.04
N ASN A 350 -1.76 14.99 -60.94
CA ASN A 350 -1.22 14.07 -61.95
C ASN A 350 0.13 13.44 -61.53
N ILE A 351 0.57 13.61 -60.31
CA ILE A 351 1.86 13.02 -59.85
C ILE A 351 1.63 11.56 -59.51
N THR A 352 2.48 10.69 -60.07
CA THR A 352 2.54 9.27 -59.75
C THR A 352 2.94 9.07 -58.25
N ASP A 353 2.41 8.05 -57.59
CA ASP A 353 2.71 7.75 -56.21
C ASP A 353 4.22 7.51 -55.95
N ALA A 354 4.98 7.13 -56.98
CA ALA A 354 6.44 7.02 -56.92
C ALA A 354 7.13 8.35 -56.53
N ASN A 355 6.55 9.50 -56.85
CA ASN A 355 7.08 10.83 -56.56
C ASN A 355 6.44 11.48 -55.30
N ARG A 356 5.68 10.71 -54.51
CA ARG A 356 5.09 11.15 -53.27
C ARG A 356 5.76 10.48 -52.08
N VAL A 357 5.74 11.16 -50.97
CA VAL A 357 6.24 10.66 -49.71
C VAL A 357 5.28 10.98 -48.56
N CYS A 358 5.19 10.13 -47.59
CA CYS A 358 4.44 10.41 -46.37
C CYS A 358 5.12 11.51 -45.54
N ALA A 359 4.44 12.55 -45.14
CA ALA A 359 4.97 13.51 -44.13
C ALA A 359 4.90 12.92 -42.72
N PHE A 360 5.65 11.83 -42.52
CA PHE A 360 5.70 11.10 -41.25
C PHE A 360 7.07 10.45 -41.05
N VAL A 361 7.48 10.25 -39.81
CA VAL A 361 8.78 9.64 -39.46
C VAL A 361 8.82 8.18 -39.94
N GLY A 362 9.91 7.78 -40.55
CA GLY A 362 10.09 6.44 -41.10
C GLY A 362 9.51 6.24 -42.52
N SER A 363 9.05 7.31 -43.16
CA SER A 363 8.57 7.26 -44.56
C SER A 363 9.69 7.04 -45.56
N LYS A 364 9.38 6.34 -46.66
CA LYS A 364 10.27 6.11 -47.78
C LYS A 364 9.64 6.68 -49.07
N PRO A 365 10.43 7.31 -49.94
CA PRO A 365 9.91 7.84 -51.22
C PRO A 365 9.25 6.73 -52.03
N GLY A 366 8.12 7.04 -52.63
CA GLY A 366 7.35 6.12 -53.46
C GLY A 366 6.46 5.13 -52.70
N GLN A 367 6.38 5.24 -51.38
CA GLN A 367 5.51 4.39 -50.54
C GLN A 367 4.38 5.22 -49.95
N SER A 368 3.12 4.73 -50.11
CA SER A 368 1.93 5.31 -49.48
C SER A 368 1.63 4.81 -48.08
N TRP A 369 2.60 4.14 -47.48
CA TRP A 369 2.51 3.57 -46.14
C TRP A 369 3.86 3.67 -45.41
N VAL A 370 3.84 3.58 -44.08
CA VAL A 370 5.01 3.55 -43.21
C VAL A 370 4.98 2.27 -42.37
N LEU A 371 6.13 1.60 -42.27
CA LEU A 371 6.25 0.43 -41.40
C LEU A 371 6.28 0.87 -39.91
N GLY A 372 5.48 0.23 -39.08
CA GLY A 372 5.43 0.53 -37.64
C GLY A 372 6.79 0.34 -36.95
N ASP A 373 7.59 -0.64 -37.35
CA ASP A 373 8.94 -0.86 -36.82
C ASP A 373 9.90 0.28 -37.14
N ASP A 374 9.83 0.85 -38.36
CA ASP A 374 10.65 2.01 -38.76
C ASP A 374 10.25 3.24 -37.92
N TYR A 375 8.95 3.46 -37.70
CA TYR A 375 8.44 4.51 -36.83
C TYR A 375 8.94 4.37 -35.38
N LEU A 376 8.82 3.19 -34.78
CA LEU A 376 9.27 2.94 -33.40
C LEU A 376 10.77 3.11 -33.23
N ASN A 377 11.55 2.62 -34.19
CA ASN A 377 13.01 2.69 -34.11
C ASN A 377 13.54 4.13 -34.27
N LEU A 378 12.97 4.91 -35.19
CA LEU A 378 13.40 6.29 -35.43
C LEU A 378 12.89 7.27 -34.37
N THR A 379 11.65 7.09 -33.90
CA THR A 379 11.02 8.02 -32.93
C THR A 379 11.47 7.73 -31.51
N PHE A 380 11.44 6.46 -31.08
CA PHE A 380 11.63 6.06 -29.69
C PHE A 380 12.91 5.26 -29.46
N GLN A 381 13.58 4.78 -30.51
CA GLN A 381 14.71 3.81 -30.47
C GLN A 381 14.28 2.46 -29.88
N TYR A 382 13.04 2.06 -30.09
CA TYR A 382 12.48 0.79 -29.61
C TYR A 382 12.65 -0.31 -30.66
N LYS A 383 12.90 -1.53 -30.16
CA LYS A 383 13.08 -2.72 -31.03
C LYS A 383 12.20 -3.85 -30.48
N TYR A 384 11.45 -4.49 -31.36
CA TYR A 384 10.56 -5.61 -30.99
C TYR A 384 11.29 -6.75 -30.26
N LYS A 385 12.52 -7.06 -30.65
CA LYS A 385 13.35 -8.10 -30.02
C LYS A 385 13.59 -7.88 -28.52
N ASP A 386 13.50 -6.65 -28.05
CA ASP A 386 13.78 -6.28 -26.67
C ASP A 386 12.56 -6.48 -25.73
N THR A 387 11.40 -6.85 -26.30
CA THR A 387 10.15 -7.05 -25.53
C THR A 387 10.31 -8.06 -24.40
N TRP A 388 10.89 -9.23 -24.66
CA TRP A 388 11.08 -10.24 -23.63
C TRP A 388 12.21 -9.93 -22.64
N ARG A 389 13.23 -9.18 -23.06
CA ARG A 389 14.21 -8.59 -22.14
C ARG A 389 13.52 -7.64 -21.14
N ASN A 390 12.63 -6.79 -21.63
CA ASN A 390 11.87 -5.84 -20.81
C ASN A 390 10.99 -6.57 -19.79
N PHE A 391 10.40 -7.70 -20.16
CA PHE A 391 9.67 -8.57 -19.21
C PHE A 391 10.59 -9.05 -18.08
N GLY A 392 11.79 -9.53 -18.38
CA GLY A 392 12.76 -9.95 -17.38
C GLY A 392 13.20 -8.81 -16.45
N ILE A 393 13.41 -7.59 -16.98
CA ILE A 393 13.78 -6.42 -16.17
C ILE A 393 12.66 -6.02 -15.20
N MET A 394 11.40 -6.13 -15.64
CA MET A 394 10.26 -5.76 -14.79
C MET A 394 9.93 -6.82 -13.73
N TRP A 395 10.41 -8.06 -13.90
CA TRP A 395 10.24 -9.14 -12.92
C TRP A 395 11.26 -9.04 -11.77
N CYS A 396 12.43 -8.47 -12.00
CA CYS A 396 13.50 -8.27 -11.01
C CYS A 396 13.29 -7.02 -10.17
#